data_61e47d55c1e32a9d8e9f66fe34cd940d
#
_entry.id   61e47d55c1e32a9d8e9f66fe34cd940d
#
_cell.length_a   1.000
_cell.length_b   1.000
_cell.length_c   1.000
_cell.angle_alpha   90.00
_cell.angle_beta   90.00
_cell.angle_gamma   90.00
#
_symmetry.space_group_name_H-M   'P 1'
#
loop_
_entity.id
_entity.type
_entity.pdbx_description
1 polymer ?
#
loop_
_entity_poly.entity_id
_entity_poly.type
_entity_poly.pdbx_seq_one_letter_code
_entity_poly.pdbx_strand_id
1 'polypeptide(L)'
;MENLGISECKYLDKEKLKMKPNRNRPWYVYLSSVVLGFTLPIVGLVNNSSVLVASQVSRETASNSSVINVDKLENNDKNLIALTEKSSTKPTKFWWLHGASVSQIKSKINQGYRIIDWEVEKTSPLRFSVAMVRNKGEYAKKWWWYYGLSSQQVKEKLNTNKARIIDLEIYRLNGQKKYAVALVSNTGADAKSWWYYSDSSIKNIIEKTKVNKARIVDLDTYVVGGKRLYSAVMIKNTGSDRKAWWYYYNVLPSFINSKLKENKARLVDIERHGDNKFMVVMEKSQGQTWWWYYGKTATQVNQLWQQNQARIFDIEPYTVNGKKRFAVLMLNNANLLTTRIGEMLRNNTDGVSGLYLKKVNGSVLASLKADISFYPASTIKVLEHLHAMKQVEAGKVNLNSTKVKVYLDRADSCSDNHAGQKFEQENLRETLKKMMKNSNNQSTNAIQELFGNGKANVGRNTINQTAYNSLGMSKKTALNHKFACGGPSNDPANSLTLKDLGKLYEKVSTGVFTSNSNRDTFYELMLNRRGRILTVIDEEASKLGLSTNTVKSFKSKVKTAGKGGSFTTGNGKKYTSIGGWVKLPFQNGNSVTTRDYVFGLFIDKADTINDGFGIWSARAELLRDEIRKALVTFK
;
A
#
# COMPACT_ATOMS: atom_id res chain seq x y z
N MET A 1 6.92 -6.45 61.66
CA MET A 1 6.66 -5.06 62.12
C MET A 1 6.97 -4.18 60.93
N GLU A 2 6.17 -3.47 60.23
CA GLU A 2 4.77 -3.05 60.14
C GLU A 2 4.57 -2.73 58.68
N ASN A 3 3.63 -3.28 58.00
CA ASN A 3 2.26 -2.88 57.68
C ASN A 3 2.03 -1.42 57.29
N LEU A 4 1.42 -1.28 56.13
CA LEU A 4 0.44 -0.30 55.64
C LEU A 4 0.69 0.02 54.19
N GLY A 5 -0.23 -0.01 53.27
CA GLY A 5 -1.67 -0.24 53.28
C GLY A 5 -2.17 -0.15 51.80
N ILE A 6 -3.00 -1.10 51.48
CA ILE A 6 -3.69 -1.22 50.20
C ILE A 6 -4.93 -0.32 50.26
N SER A 7 -5.21 0.48 49.27
CA SER A 7 -6.56 1.01 49.06
C SER A 7 -7.08 0.60 47.68
N GLU A 8 -8.04 -0.32 47.75
CA GLU A 8 -8.91 -0.73 46.65
C GLU A 8 -9.76 0.44 46.14
N CYS A 9 -9.96 0.51 44.86
CA CYS A 9 -11.06 1.25 44.28
C CYS A 9 -12.01 0.28 43.58
N LYS A 10 -13.21 0.20 44.11
CA LYS A 10 -14.31 -0.72 43.78
C LYS A 10 -14.93 -0.36 42.42
N TYR A 11 -15.26 -1.41 41.72
CA TYR A 11 -16.24 -1.46 40.63
C TYR A 11 -17.62 -1.02 41.13
N LEU A 12 -18.33 -0.25 40.32
CA LEU A 12 -19.78 -0.14 40.39
C LEU A 12 -20.41 -0.60 39.06
N ASP A 13 -21.33 -1.51 39.27
CA ASP A 13 -22.05 -2.28 38.27
C ASP A 13 -23.21 -1.49 37.67
N LYS A 14 -23.68 -1.99 36.53
CA LYS A 14 -24.76 -1.48 35.69
C LYS A 14 -26.11 -1.53 36.38
N GLU A 15 -26.93 -0.54 36.18
CA GLU A 15 -28.37 -0.78 36.04
C GLU A 15 -29.03 0.09 34.98
N LYS A 16 -30.01 -0.54 34.33
CA LYS A 16 -30.80 -0.09 33.18
C LYS A 16 -31.85 0.95 33.60
N LEU A 17 -32.01 1.99 32.81
CA LEU A 17 -33.29 2.71 32.77
C LEU A 17 -33.72 2.96 31.30
N LYS A 18 -34.85 2.33 30.96
CA LYS A 18 -35.63 2.60 29.73
C LYS A 18 -36.42 3.89 29.93
N MET A 19 -36.39 4.80 28.96
CA MET A 19 -37.54 5.67 28.68
C MET A 19 -37.70 5.95 27.19
N LYS A 20 -38.95 5.91 26.77
CA LYS A 20 -39.46 6.15 25.41
C LYS A 20 -39.55 7.64 25.09
N PRO A 21 -39.75 8.02 23.82
CA PRO A 21 -39.50 9.35 23.29
C PRO A 21 -40.73 10.28 23.36
N ASN A 22 -40.49 11.58 23.44
CA ASN A 22 -41.48 12.56 23.06
C ASN A 22 -40.90 13.67 22.17
N ARG A 23 -41.73 14.11 21.23
CA ARG A 23 -41.48 15.02 20.10
C ARG A 23 -41.43 16.49 20.55
N ASN A 24 -40.74 17.27 19.75
CA ASN A 24 -40.96 18.66 19.30
C ASN A 24 -39.86 19.68 19.62
N ARG A 25 -39.12 19.93 18.55
CA ARG A 25 -38.62 21.19 17.95
C ARG A 25 -38.03 22.34 18.83
N PRO A 26 -37.42 23.41 18.21
CA PRO A 26 -35.97 23.62 18.31
C PRO A 26 -35.68 25.04 18.91
N TRP A 27 -34.48 25.27 19.45
CA TRP A 27 -33.96 26.62 19.63
C TRP A 27 -32.43 26.65 19.48
N TYR A 28 -32.00 27.56 18.64
CA TYR A 28 -30.63 28.06 18.53
C TYR A 28 -30.32 28.93 19.74
N VAL A 29 -29.11 28.80 20.30
CA VAL A 29 -28.49 29.89 21.05
C VAL A 29 -26.98 29.89 20.79
N TYR A 30 -26.52 30.99 20.22
CA TYR A 30 -25.13 31.44 20.24
C TYR A 30 -24.76 31.85 21.66
N LEU A 31 -23.55 31.52 22.11
CA LEU A 31 -22.85 32.33 23.09
C LEU A 31 -21.32 32.26 22.90
N SER A 32 -20.82 33.46 22.81
CA SER A 32 -19.45 33.90 22.65
C SER A 32 -18.57 33.69 23.88
N SER A 33 -17.27 33.50 23.54
CA SER A 33 -16.05 33.73 24.30
C SER A 33 -16.10 34.60 25.58
N VAL A 34 -15.44 34.10 26.64
CA VAL A 34 -14.69 34.96 27.58
C VAL A 34 -13.40 34.23 27.99
N VAL A 35 -12.29 34.90 27.77
CA VAL A 35 -10.95 34.58 28.28
C VAL A 35 -10.85 35.15 29.70
N LEU A 36 -10.44 34.33 30.64
CA LEU A 36 -9.92 34.82 31.93
C LEU A 36 -8.74 33.93 32.36
N GLY A 37 -7.58 34.55 32.39
CA GLY A 37 -6.36 33.97 32.92
C GLY A 37 -6.38 33.95 34.45
N PHE A 38 -5.89 32.83 35.01
CA PHE A 38 -5.40 32.80 36.37
C PHE A 38 -4.09 32.02 36.41
N THR A 39 -3.04 32.71 36.78
CA THR A 39 -1.77 32.18 37.22
C THR A 39 -1.85 31.83 38.70
N LEU A 40 -1.53 30.59 39.07
CA LEU A 40 -1.08 30.23 40.40
C LEU A 40 -0.09 29.07 40.32
N PRO A 41 0.94 29.07 41.18
CA PRO A 41 2.03 28.09 41.12
C PRO A 41 1.64 26.80 41.81
N ILE A 42 1.80 25.67 41.15
CA ILE A 42 1.74 24.37 41.80
C ILE A 42 3.17 23.85 41.91
N VAL A 43 3.64 23.82 43.14
CA VAL A 43 4.77 22.98 43.56
C VAL A 43 4.26 21.54 43.55
N GLY A 44 4.70 20.74 42.61
CA GLY A 44 4.31 19.35 42.48
C GLY A 44 5.52 18.45 42.42
N LEU A 45 5.55 17.50 43.30
CA LEU A 45 6.54 16.45 43.48
C LEU A 45 6.94 15.76 42.16
N VAL A 46 8.23 15.76 41.91
CA VAL A 46 8.88 15.10 40.79
C VAL A 46 8.95 13.61 41.04
N ASN A 47 8.10 12.82 40.41
CA ASN A 47 8.36 11.41 40.20
C ASN A 47 9.25 11.24 38.99
N ASN A 48 10.45 10.73 39.20
CA ASN A 48 11.48 10.51 38.18
C ASN A 48 11.05 9.52 37.10
N SER A 49 10.48 10.02 36.03
CA SER A 49 10.44 9.36 34.74
C SER A 49 11.01 10.34 33.74
N SER A 50 12.35 10.39 33.65
CA SER A 50 13.04 11.32 32.75
C SER A 50 12.85 10.93 31.30
N VAL A 51 11.84 11.50 30.65
CA VAL A 51 11.75 11.60 29.20
C VAL A 51 12.64 12.76 28.77
N LEU A 52 13.89 12.47 28.37
CA LEU A 52 14.79 13.47 27.81
C LEU A 52 14.48 13.63 26.32
N VAL A 53 13.96 14.77 25.96
CA VAL A 53 13.79 15.19 24.57
C VAL A 53 15.14 15.60 24.01
N ALA A 54 15.57 15.04 22.88
CA ALA A 54 16.74 15.50 22.18
C ALA A 54 16.56 16.96 21.76
N SER A 55 17.53 17.77 22.10
CA SER A 55 17.53 19.17 21.74
C SER A 55 17.51 19.35 20.22
N GLN A 56 16.61 20.18 19.77
CA GLN A 56 16.55 20.66 18.42
C GLN A 56 17.86 21.38 18.05
N VAL A 57 18.54 20.91 17.02
CA VAL A 57 19.64 21.66 16.43
C VAL A 57 19.06 22.58 15.36
N SER A 58 19.04 23.85 15.70
CA SER A 58 18.71 25.05 14.90
C SER A 58 17.25 25.30 14.53
N ARG A 59 16.75 26.43 15.05
CA ARG A 59 15.68 27.21 14.43
C ARG A 59 16.23 27.90 13.19
N GLU A 60 15.67 27.63 12.04
CA GLU A 60 15.59 28.60 10.96
C GLU A 60 14.14 28.71 10.53
N THR A 61 13.71 29.95 10.45
CA THR A 61 12.39 30.45 10.15
C THR A 61 11.81 29.82 8.89
N ALA A 62 10.68 29.13 9.03
CA ALA A 62 9.85 28.73 7.92
C ALA A 62 8.94 29.92 7.56
N SER A 63 9.26 30.61 6.49
CA SER A 63 8.27 31.40 5.74
C SER A 63 7.85 30.61 4.51
N ASN A 64 6.52 30.61 4.29
CA ASN A 64 5.79 30.13 3.11
C ASN A 64 5.39 28.67 3.08
N SER A 65 4.26 28.38 3.72
CA SER A 65 3.36 27.33 3.30
C SER A 65 2.56 27.84 2.08
N SER A 66 2.98 27.50 0.88
CA SER A 66 2.17 27.69 -0.31
C SER A 66 1.15 26.55 -0.41
N VAL A 67 -0.13 26.89 -0.21
CA VAL A 67 -1.25 26.09 -0.68
C VAL A 67 -1.16 26.06 -2.20
N ILE A 68 -0.89 24.90 -2.78
CA ILE A 68 -0.83 24.72 -4.23
C ILE A 68 -2.26 24.74 -4.76
N ASN A 69 -2.62 25.82 -5.42
CA ASN A 69 -3.87 25.96 -6.15
C ASN A 69 -3.78 25.12 -7.43
N VAL A 70 -4.76 24.24 -7.65
CA VAL A 70 -4.76 23.21 -8.71
C VAL A 70 -4.78 23.79 -10.13
N ASP A 71 -5.12 25.07 -10.28
CA ASP A 71 -5.22 25.75 -11.57
C ASP A 71 -3.88 26.23 -12.17
N LYS A 72 -2.76 26.02 -11.48
CA LYS A 72 -1.40 26.36 -11.96
C LYS A 72 -0.55 25.15 -12.38
N LEU A 73 -1.16 24.02 -12.70
CA LEU A 73 -0.46 22.78 -13.02
C LEU A 73 0.09 22.69 -14.46
N GLU A 74 -0.06 23.72 -15.29
CA GLU A 74 0.43 23.64 -16.68
C GLU A 74 1.94 23.82 -16.85
N ASN A 75 2.68 24.29 -15.84
CA ASN A 75 4.13 24.50 -15.94
C ASN A 75 4.99 23.72 -14.91
N ASN A 76 4.39 22.82 -14.10
CA ASN A 76 5.10 22.16 -13.00
C ASN A 76 5.39 20.66 -13.22
N ASP A 77 5.03 20.06 -14.36
CA ASP A 77 5.21 18.62 -14.59
C ASP A 77 6.70 18.18 -14.54
N LYS A 78 7.62 19.03 -15.00
CA LYS A 78 9.06 18.72 -14.89
C LYS A 78 9.57 18.78 -13.45
N ASN A 79 9.05 19.70 -12.64
CA ASN A 79 9.42 19.85 -11.24
C ASN A 79 8.73 18.80 -10.35
N LEU A 80 7.50 18.39 -10.67
CA LEU A 80 6.81 17.33 -9.94
C LEU A 80 7.43 15.95 -10.23
N ILE A 81 7.83 15.68 -11.47
CA ILE A 81 8.58 14.48 -11.84
C ILE A 81 9.95 14.47 -11.16
N ALA A 82 10.66 15.61 -11.12
CA ALA A 82 11.94 15.73 -10.44
C ALA A 82 11.82 15.65 -8.90
N LEU A 83 10.71 16.12 -8.31
CA LEU A 83 10.42 15.99 -6.88
C LEU A 83 10.01 14.56 -6.50
N THR A 84 9.23 13.88 -7.33
CA THR A 84 8.88 12.45 -7.13
C THR A 84 10.08 11.54 -7.35
N GLU A 85 10.96 11.84 -8.30
CA GLU A 85 12.22 11.11 -8.48
C GLU A 85 13.21 11.30 -7.31
N LYS A 86 13.26 12.49 -6.70
CA LYS A 86 14.09 12.76 -5.51
C LYS A 86 13.57 12.13 -4.23
N SER A 87 12.28 11.89 -4.12
CA SER A 87 11.64 11.38 -2.90
C SER A 87 11.35 9.88 -2.93
N SER A 88 11.35 9.23 -4.10
CA SER A 88 11.09 7.81 -4.20
C SER A 88 12.37 7.00 -4.04
N THR A 89 12.35 6.02 -3.12
CA THR A 89 13.36 4.97 -3.10
C THR A 89 13.16 4.09 -4.33
N LYS A 90 14.21 3.90 -5.14
CA LYS A 90 14.11 2.98 -6.28
C LYS A 90 13.81 1.56 -5.80
N PRO A 91 12.96 0.80 -6.52
CA PRO A 91 12.67 -0.57 -6.16
C PRO A 91 13.91 -1.44 -6.16
N THR A 92 14.02 -2.33 -5.17
CA THR A 92 15.09 -3.33 -5.12
C THR A 92 14.54 -4.66 -4.63
N LYS A 93 15.14 -5.77 -5.05
CA LYS A 93 14.86 -7.07 -4.44
C LYS A 93 15.38 -7.07 -3.02
N PHE A 94 14.63 -7.60 -2.08
CA PHE A 94 14.97 -7.70 -0.68
C PHE A 94 14.60 -9.06 -0.11
N TRP A 95 15.16 -9.39 1.03
CA TRP A 95 14.77 -10.50 1.88
C TRP A 95 14.65 -10.02 3.31
N TRP A 96 13.78 -10.65 4.06
CA TRP A 96 13.83 -10.64 5.51
C TRP A 96 13.72 -12.10 5.99
N LEU A 97 14.45 -12.40 7.04
CA LEU A 97 14.50 -13.71 7.65
C LEU A 97 14.35 -13.54 9.16
N HIS A 98 13.76 -14.49 9.83
CA HIS A 98 13.70 -14.56 11.29
C HIS A 98 14.01 -15.98 11.76
N GLY A 99 14.59 -16.11 12.97
CA GLY A 99 15.09 -17.38 13.45
C GLY A 99 16.13 -18.02 12.53
N ALA A 100 16.79 -17.21 11.70
CA ALA A 100 17.68 -17.69 10.66
C ALA A 100 19.02 -18.19 11.22
N SER A 101 19.49 -19.31 10.68
CA SER A 101 20.86 -19.77 10.92
C SER A 101 21.86 -19.00 10.06
N VAL A 102 23.12 -19.03 10.46
CA VAL A 102 24.23 -18.45 9.67
C VAL A 102 24.27 -19.02 8.24
N SER A 103 23.98 -20.31 8.05
CA SER A 103 23.96 -20.93 6.73
C SER A 103 22.85 -20.36 5.83
N GLN A 104 21.66 -20.10 6.38
CA GLN A 104 20.55 -19.47 5.64
C GLN A 104 20.89 -18.04 5.23
N ILE A 105 21.53 -17.27 6.11
CA ILE A 105 22.00 -15.90 5.79
C ILE A 105 23.07 -15.96 4.69
N LYS A 106 24.10 -16.83 4.82
CA LYS A 106 25.15 -17.03 3.81
C LYS A 106 24.56 -17.40 2.44
N SER A 107 23.53 -18.25 2.40
CA SER A 107 22.83 -18.59 1.16
C SER A 107 22.27 -17.37 0.44
N LYS A 108 21.71 -16.40 1.18
CA LYS A 108 21.20 -15.14 0.59
C LYS A 108 22.35 -14.21 0.17
N ILE A 109 23.42 -14.18 0.93
CA ILE A 109 24.63 -13.42 0.57
C ILE A 109 25.22 -13.94 -0.75
N ASN A 110 25.34 -15.24 -0.91
CA ASN A 110 25.81 -15.88 -2.15
C ASN A 110 24.89 -15.61 -3.35
N GLN A 111 23.59 -15.39 -3.10
CA GLN A 111 22.64 -14.90 -4.11
C GLN A 111 22.79 -13.40 -4.41
N GLY A 112 23.76 -12.70 -3.81
CA GLY A 112 24.09 -11.30 -4.05
C GLY A 112 23.26 -10.30 -3.24
N TYR A 113 22.80 -10.69 -2.04
CA TYR A 113 22.16 -9.77 -1.09
C TYR A 113 23.15 -9.35 -0.03
N ARG A 114 22.97 -8.14 0.53
CA ARG A 114 23.72 -7.64 1.69
C ARG A 114 22.77 -7.37 2.86
N ILE A 115 23.26 -7.51 4.05
CA ILE A 115 22.59 -7.14 5.29
C ILE A 115 22.51 -5.59 5.36
N ILE A 116 21.37 -5.09 5.79
CA ILE A 116 21.15 -3.68 6.09
C ILE A 116 20.77 -3.45 7.55
N ASP A 117 20.30 -4.52 8.19
CA ASP A 117 19.86 -4.55 9.57
C ASP A 117 19.76 -6.01 10.03
N TRP A 118 20.11 -6.30 11.27
CA TRP A 118 20.00 -7.64 11.84
C TRP A 118 19.96 -7.64 13.37
N GLU A 119 19.31 -8.64 13.93
CA GLU A 119 19.11 -8.82 15.36
C GLU A 119 19.53 -10.20 15.82
N VAL A 120 20.12 -10.31 16.99
CA VAL A 120 20.44 -11.59 17.63
C VAL A 120 19.24 -12.12 18.40
N GLU A 121 18.45 -13.00 17.80
CA GLU A 121 17.26 -13.58 18.43
C GLU A 121 17.54 -14.64 19.50
N LYS A 122 18.60 -15.41 19.32
CA LYS A 122 18.96 -16.52 20.18
C LYS A 122 20.44 -16.83 20.07
N THR A 123 21.07 -17.19 21.17
CA THR A 123 22.51 -17.46 21.25
C THR A 123 22.87 -18.96 21.27
N SER A 124 21.92 -19.82 21.62
CA SER A 124 22.12 -21.28 21.65
C SER A 124 20.87 -22.03 21.13
N PRO A 125 20.88 -22.59 19.90
CA PRO A 125 21.82 -22.28 18.82
C PRO A 125 21.66 -20.83 18.33
N LEU A 126 22.75 -20.24 17.81
CA LEU A 126 22.75 -18.86 17.33
C LEU A 126 21.76 -18.66 16.18
N ARG A 127 20.85 -17.69 16.33
CA ARG A 127 19.80 -17.34 15.38
C ARG A 127 19.66 -15.84 15.27
N PHE A 128 19.26 -15.39 14.08
CA PHE A 128 19.12 -13.97 13.74
C PHE A 128 17.78 -13.64 13.07
N SER A 129 17.29 -12.45 13.30
CA SER A 129 16.45 -11.73 12.34
C SER A 129 17.32 -10.89 11.43
N VAL A 130 16.99 -10.75 10.15
CA VAL A 130 17.81 -9.99 9.19
C VAL A 130 16.94 -9.34 8.14
N ALA A 131 17.21 -8.07 7.85
CA ALA A 131 16.75 -7.39 6.66
C ALA A 131 17.90 -7.26 5.65
N MET A 132 17.63 -7.57 4.38
CA MET A 132 18.64 -7.64 3.33
C MET A 132 18.14 -7.01 2.03
N VAL A 133 19.01 -6.33 1.30
CA VAL A 133 18.72 -5.80 -0.04
C VAL A 133 19.64 -6.38 -1.09
N ARG A 134 19.17 -6.42 -2.35
CA ARG A 134 20.03 -6.80 -3.49
C ARG A 134 21.19 -5.81 -3.59
N ASN A 135 22.42 -6.32 -3.51
CA ASN A 135 23.64 -5.49 -3.56
C ASN A 135 24.03 -5.16 -5.01
N LYS A 136 23.13 -4.43 -5.72
CA LYS A 136 23.30 -4.07 -7.15
C LYS A 136 22.75 -2.67 -7.43
N GLY A 137 23.30 -1.99 -8.46
CA GLY A 137 22.90 -0.65 -8.84
C GLY A 137 23.23 0.37 -7.74
N GLU A 138 22.30 1.28 -7.45
CA GLU A 138 22.46 2.28 -6.38
C GLU A 138 22.56 1.70 -4.96
N TYR A 139 22.12 0.47 -4.77
CA TYR A 139 22.22 -0.25 -3.50
C TYR A 139 23.56 -1.01 -3.36
N ALA A 140 24.40 -1.02 -4.40
CA ALA A 140 25.69 -1.69 -4.36
C ALA A 140 26.65 -0.98 -3.40
N LYS A 141 27.16 -1.75 -2.44
CA LYS A 141 28.19 -1.32 -1.49
C LYS A 141 29.23 -2.42 -1.35
N LYS A 142 30.49 -2.02 -1.21
CA LYS A 142 31.50 -2.92 -0.66
C LYS A 142 31.18 -3.08 0.82
N TRP A 143 30.98 -4.31 1.29
CA TRP A 143 30.43 -4.55 2.61
C TRP A 143 30.94 -5.86 3.19
N TRP A 144 30.81 -6.03 4.53
CA TRP A 144 31.18 -7.21 5.28
C TRP A 144 30.21 -7.41 6.44
N TRP A 145 30.18 -8.59 6.98
CA TRP A 145 29.45 -8.92 8.18
C TRP A 145 30.26 -9.89 9.03
N TYR A 146 30.20 -9.73 10.31
CA TYR A 146 30.92 -10.53 11.27
C TYR A 146 30.06 -10.73 12.51
N TYR A 147 30.24 -11.87 13.17
CA TYR A 147 29.56 -12.21 14.43
C TYR A 147 30.52 -12.97 15.34
N GLY A 148 30.20 -13.05 16.64
CA GLY A 148 31.05 -13.72 17.64
C GLY A 148 32.36 -12.99 17.95
N LEU A 149 32.49 -11.71 17.53
CA LEU A 149 33.72 -10.94 17.71
C LEU A 149 33.87 -10.41 19.14
N SER A 150 35.12 -10.22 19.58
CA SER A 150 35.45 -9.33 20.70
C SER A 150 35.48 -7.87 20.22
N SER A 151 35.48 -6.90 21.16
CA SER A 151 35.63 -5.49 20.79
C SER A 151 36.92 -5.16 20.07
N GLN A 152 38.03 -5.84 20.42
CA GLN A 152 39.32 -5.69 19.76
C GLN A 152 39.21 -6.20 18.30
N GLN A 153 38.62 -7.37 18.08
CA GLN A 153 38.40 -7.92 16.74
C GLN A 153 37.53 -7.01 15.87
N VAL A 154 36.52 -6.34 16.45
CA VAL A 154 35.72 -5.35 15.72
C VAL A 154 36.61 -4.22 15.21
N LYS A 155 37.49 -3.64 16.08
CA LYS A 155 38.42 -2.59 15.67
C LYS A 155 39.37 -3.05 14.56
N GLU A 156 39.90 -4.26 14.65
CA GLU A 156 40.74 -4.86 13.60
C GLU A 156 40.03 -4.96 12.26
N LYS A 157 38.76 -5.47 12.26
CA LYS A 157 37.97 -5.57 11.04
C LYS A 157 37.64 -4.21 10.42
N LEU A 158 37.37 -3.22 11.25
CA LEU A 158 37.12 -1.84 10.80
C LEU A 158 38.37 -1.26 10.11
N ASN A 159 39.56 -1.41 10.70
CA ASN A 159 40.79 -0.91 10.17
C ASN A 159 41.22 -1.65 8.89
N THR A 160 41.20 -2.99 8.91
CA THR A 160 41.59 -3.82 7.75
C THR A 160 40.70 -3.55 6.54
N ASN A 161 39.40 -3.40 6.75
CA ASN A 161 38.45 -3.17 5.66
C ASN A 161 38.27 -1.70 5.28
N LYS A 162 38.89 -0.75 6.01
CA LYS A 162 38.61 0.68 5.90
C LYS A 162 37.11 0.95 5.89
N ALA A 163 36.41 0.40 6.88
CA ALA A 163 34.96 0.33 6.92
C ALA A 163 34.36 1.15 8.07
N ARG A 164 33.05 1.36 8.00
CA ARG A 164 32.23 1.84 9.11
C ARG A 164 31.11 0.85 9.41
N ILE A 165 30.66 0.86 10.66
CA ILE A 165 29.49 0.10 11.09
C ILE A 165 28.23 0.78 10.53
N ILE A 166 27.26 -0.01 10.11
CA ILE A 166 25.90 0.43 9.78
C ILE A 166 24.86 -0.16 10.73
N ASP A 167 25.25 -1.21 11.48
CA ASP A 167 24.39 -1.93 12.39
C ASP A 167 25.26 -2.73 13.37
N LEU A 168 24.96 -2.67 14.67
CA LEU A 168 25.80 -3.15 15.76
C LEU A 168 24.98 -3.84 16.87
N GLU A 169 25.10 -5.15 16.93
CA GLU A 169 24.48 -5.98 17.95
C GLU A 169 25.47 -6.43 19.03
N ILE A 170 25.07 -6.35 20.28
CA ILE A 170 25.83 -6.83 21.43
C ILE A 170 25.07 -7.92 22.18
N TYR A 171 25.66 -9.09 22.26
CA TYR A 171 25.06 -10.25 22.89
C TYR A 171 26.04 -11.04 23.76
N ARG A 172 25.53 -11.97 24.55
CA ARG A 172 26.35 -12.91 25.33
C ARG A 172 26.29 -14.30 24.74
N LEU A 173 27.48 -14.85 24.52
CA LEU A 173 27.66 -16.24 24.08
C LEU A 173 28.56 -16.93 25.10
N ASN A 174 28.06 -17.98 25.74
CA ASN A 174 28.79 -18.71 26.81
C ASN A 174 29.34 -17.76 27.89
N GLY A 175 28.51 -16.81 28.35
CA GLY A 175 28.88 -15.81 29.36
C GLY A 175 29.76 -14.66 28.83
N GLN A 176 30.41 -14.80 27.70
CA GLN A 176 31.29 -13.79 27.10
C GLN A 176 30.50 -12.77 26.27
N LYS A 177 30.89 -11.51 26.37
CA LYS A 177 30.35 -10.45 25.49
C LYS A 177 30.90 -10.60 24.09
N LYS A 178 30.01 -10.62 23.12
CA LYS A 178 30.29 -10.76 21.69
C LYS A 178 29.57 -9.67 20.91
N TYR A 179 30.10 -9.39 19.75
CA TYR A 179 29.60 -8.40 18.81
C TYR A 179 29.21 -9.09 17.50
N ALA A 180 28.08 -8.66 16.95
CA ALA A 180 27.72 -8.89 15.56
C ALA A 180 27.64 -7.53 14.86
N VAL A 181 28.25 -7.41 13.68
CA VAL A 181 28.38 -6.12 12.98
C VAL A 181 28.15 -6.29 11.49
N ALA A 182 27.36 -5.37 10.93
CA ALA A 182 27.28 -5.15 9.50
C ALA A 182 28.09 -3.89 9.13
N LEU A 183 28.99 -4.02 8.18
CA LEU A 183 29.96 -3.01 7.80
C LEU A 183 29.80 -2.63 6.34
N VAL A 184 30.04 -1.34 6.02
CA VAL A 184 30.21 -0.87 4.64
C VAL A 184 31.54 -0.14 4.49
N SER A 185 32.10 -0.14 3.28
CA SER A 185 33.30 0.65 2.97
C SER A 185 33.11 2.11 3.39
N ASN A 186 34.15 2.69 3.98
CA ASN A 186 34.16 4.09 4.37
C ASN A 186 35.23 4.88 3.59
N THR A 187 35.33 4.61 2.29
CA THR A 187 36.30 5.23 1.36
C THR A 187 35.58 5.88 0.17
N GLY A 188 36.24 6.81 -0.50
CA GLY A 188 35.72 7.48 -1.69
C GLY A 188 34.38 8.22 -1.41
N ALA A 189 33.43 8.09 -2.30
CA ALA A 189 32.11 8.73 -2.19
C ALA A 189 31.26 8.22 -1.00
N ASP A 190 31.59 7.05 -0.44
CA ASP A 190 30.90 6.47 0.72
C ASP A 190 31.51 6.89 2.06
N ALA A 191 32.61 7.63 2.05
CA ALA A 191 33.32 8.06 3.27
C ALA A 191 32.48 9.02 4.11
N LYS A 192 32.35 8.71 5.40
CA LYS A 192 31.66 9.52 6.41
C LYS A 192 32.54 9.64 7.65
N SER A 193 32.54 10.80 8.29
CA SER A 193 33.01 10.89 9.68
C SER A 193 31.97 10.21 10.55
N TRP A 194 32.40 9.25 11.36
CA TRP A 194 31.49 8.40 12.12
C TRP A 194 32.13 7.94 13.42
N TRP A 195 31.33 7.48 14.36
CA TRP A 195 31.72 6.95 15.67
C TRP A 195 30.79 5.80 16.06
N TYR A 196 31.26 4.93 16.90
CA TYR A 196 30.43 3.97 17.61
C TYR A 196 30.82 3.92 19.09
N TYR A 197 29.85 3.64 19.90
CA TYR A 197 29.99 3.51 21.35
C TYR A 197 29.27 2.26 21.81
N SER A 198 29.80 1.60 22.84
CA SER A 198 29.19 0.45 23.49
C SER A 198 29.34 0.57 25.00
N ASP A 199 28.60 -0.22 25.76
CA ASP A 199 28.64 -0.23 27.23
C ASP A 199 28.40 1.16 27.88
N SER A 200 27.63 1.99 27.22
CA SER A 200 27.42 3.38 27.61
C SER A 200 26.08 3.61 28.31
N SER A 201 26.02 4.63 29.16
CA SER A 201 24.74 5.17 29.58
C SER A 201 24.10 5.98 28.44
N ILE A 202 22.76 6.06 28.40
CA ILE A 202 22.07 6.89 27.42
C ILE A 202 22.50 8.37 27.53
N LYS A 203 22.78 8.85 28.76
CA LYS A 203 23.29 10.21 28.99
C LYS A 203 24.62 10.44 28.25
N ASN A 204 25.55 9.49 28.33
CA ASN A 204 26.84 9.59 27.65
C ASN A 204 26.67 9.52 26.12
N ILE A 205 25.81 8.64 25.60
CA ILE A 205 25.48 8.59 24.16
C ILE A 205 25.00 9.96 23.67
N ILE A 206 24.07 10.59 24.41
CA ILE A 206 23.54 11.93 24.09
C ILE A 206 24.66 13.00 24.07
N GLU A 207 25.53 12.97 25.07
CA GLU A 207 26.67 13.90 25.14
C GLU A 207 27.59 13.73 23.93
N LYS A 208 27.87 12.48 23.52
CA LYS A 208 28.68 12.20 22.33
C LYS A 208 28.06 12.73 21.06
N THR A 209 26.74 12.74 20.92
CA THR A 209 26.09 13.37 19.73
C THR A 209 26.41 14.86 19.65
N LYS A 210 26.45 15.57 20.78
CA LYS A 210 26.77 17.00 20.83
C LYS A 210 28.24 17.26 20.52
N VAL A 211 29.13 16.56 21.21
CA VAL A 211 30.60 16.71 21.05
C VAL A 211 31.03 16.41 19.62
N ASN A 212 30.52 15.34 19.04
CA ASN A 212 30.86 14.92 17.68
C ASN A 212 30.09 15.68 16.60
N LYS A 213 29.10 16.53 16.97
CA LYS A 213 28.16 17.14 16.04
C LYS A 213 27.51 16.07 15.14
N ALA A 214 27.08 14.97 15.73
CA ALA A 214 26.65 13.77 15.04
C ALA A 214 25.15 13.47 15.29
N ARG A 215 24.55 12.67 14.41
CA ARG A 215 23.27 12.02 14.63
C ARG A 215 23.46 10.52 14.83
N ILE A 216 22.57 9.91 15.59
CA ILE A 216 22.49 8.46 15.72
C ILE A 216 21.87 7.89 14.44
N VAL A 217 22.36 6.77 13.98
CA VAL A 217 21.83 6.01 12.83
C VAL A 217 21.47 4.57 13.19
N ASP A 218 21.93 4.11 14.35
CA ASP A 218 21.68 2.79 14.91
C ASP A 218 21.86 2.90 16.43
N LEU A 219 20.91 2.40 17.21
CA LEU A 219 20.85 2.58 18.66
C LEU A 219 20.24 1.33 19.32
N ASP A 220 21.06 0.51 19.93
CA ASP A 220 20.64 -0.73 20.60
C ASP A 220 20.75 -0.64 22.13
N THR A 221 20.10 -1.56 22.84
CA THR A 221 20.12 -1.64 24.31
C THR A 221 20.11 -3.08 24.83
N TYR A 222 20.90 -3.31 25.84
CA TYR A 222 21.02 -4.61 26.51
C TYR A 222 21.18 -4.47 28.02
N VAL A 223 20.92 -5.54 28.76
CA VAL A 223 20.97 -5.53 30.24
C VAL A 223 22.13 -6.41 30.71
N VAL A 224 22.94 -5.86 31.62
CA VAL A 224 24.05 -6.57 32.26
C VAL A 224 23.99 -6.32 33.78
N GLY A 225 23.89 -7.40 34.56
CA GLY A 225 23.83 -7.27 36.03
C GLY A 225 22.70 -6.34 36.50
N GLY A 226 21.53 -6.42 35.88
CA GLY A 226 20.38 -5.56 36.19
C GLY A 226 20.50 -4.11 35.69
N LYS A 227 21.65 -3.70 35.14
CA LYS A 227 21.87 -2.36 34.60
C LYS A 227 21.68 -2.35 33.09
N ARG A 228 20.88 -1.39 32.60
CA ARG A 228 20.69 -1.16 31.17
C ARG A 228 21.86 -0.36 30.60
N LEU A 229 22.44 -0.90 29.55
CA LEU A 229 23.51 -0.28 28.78
C LEU A 229 23.06 -0.06 27.34
N TYR A 230 23.74 0.80 26.62
CA TYR A 230 23.40 1.20 25.27
C TYR A 230 24.63 1.12 24.38
N SER A 231 24.40 0.78 23.12
CA SER A 231 25.32 0.97 22.01
C SER A 231 24.72 1.94 21.00
N ALA A 232 25.57 2.65 20.26
CA ALA A 232 25.13 3.56 19.23
C ALA A 232 26.15 3.69 18.11
N VAL A 233 25.68 3.74 16.89
CA VAL A 233 26.44 4.16 15.71
C VAL A 233 26.00 5.56 15.32
N MET A 234 26.97 6.44 15.05
CA MET A 234 26.75 7.86 14.76
C MET A 234 27.45 8.28 13.49
N ILE A 235 26.82 9.17 12.74
CA ILE A 235 27.41 9.84 11.57
C ILE A 235 27.41 11.35 11.81
N LYS A 236 28.51 12.03 11.40
CA LYS A 236 28.62 13.49 11.46
C LYS A 236 27.39 14.14 10.79
N ASN A 237 26.80 15.12 11.46
CA ASN A 237 25.54 15.75 11.03
C ASN A 237 25.74 17.22 10.66
N THR A 238 26.72 17.49 9.79
CA THR A 238 27.08 18.84 9.32
C THR A 238 27.22 18.83 7.79
N GLY A 239 27.25 19.99 7.16
CA GLY A 239 27.43 20.14 5.71
C GLY A 239 26.29 19.44 4.94
N SER A 240 26.62 18.75 3.87
CA SER A 240 25.67 18.00 3.02
C SER A 240 24.99 16.81 3.73
N ASP A 241 25.57 16.32 4.83
CA ASP A 241 25.01 15.22 5.61
C ASP A 241 24.05 15.68 6.71
N ARG A 242 23.86 17.00 6.87
CA ARG A 242 23.00 17.59 7.91
C ARG A 242 21.54 17.22 7.70
N LYS A 243 20.92 16.66 8.75
CA LYS A 243 19.50 16.34 8.83
C LYS A 243 18.93 16.77 10.17
N ALA A 244 17.69 17.22 10.18
CA ALA A 244 16.93 17.31 11.43
C ALA A 244 16.58 15.87 11.87
N TRP A 245 16.87 15.58 13.13
CA TRP A 245 16.70 14.26 13.69
C TRP A 245 16.33 14.32 15.16
N TRP A 246 15.72 13.24 15.68
CA TRP A 246 15.29 13.11 17.07
C TRP A 246 15.50 11.67 17.52
N TYR A 247 15.62 11.46 18.81
CA TYR A 247 15.62 10.15 19.43
C TYR A 247 14.72 10.20 20.66
N TYR A 248 14.09 9.08 20.94
CA TYR A 248 13.27 8.89 22.13
C TYR A 248 13.52 7.49 22.67
N TYR A 249 13.53 7.32 23.98
CA TYR A 249 13.68 6.03 24.62
C TYR A 249 12.64 5.84 25.72
N ASN A 250 12.31 4.58 26.04
CA ASN A 250 11.32 4.22 27.05
C ASN A 250 9.93 4.83 26.75
N VAL A 251 9.53 4.90 25.49
CA VAL A 251 8.30 5.56 25.03
C VAL A 251 7.28 4.58 24.48
N LEU A 252 5.99 4.91 24.66
CA LEU A 252 4.86 4.15 24.14
C LEU A 252 4.64 4.44 22.63
N PRO A 253 4.02 3.51 21.89
CA PRO A 253 3.66 3.71 20.47
C PRO A 253 2.82 4.96 20.21
N SER A 254 1.91 5.32 21.11
CA SER A 254 1.10 6.54 20.99
C SER A 254 1.96 7.81 21.03
N PHE A 255 2.96 7.85 21.89
CA PHE A 255 3.93 8.94 21.97
C PHE A 255 4.77 9.02 20.68
N ILE A 256 5.24 7.87 20.18
CA ILE A 256 5.97 7.79 18.91
C ILE A 256 5.13 8.40 17.78
N ASN A 257 3.86 7.99 17.63
CA ASN A 257 2.95 8.52 16.61
C ASN A 257 2.74 10.03 16.73
N SER A 258 2.62 10.56 17.95
CA SER A 258 2.51 12.00 18.20
C SER A 258 3.76 12.74 17.70
N LYS A 259 4.96 12.24 18.06
CA LYS A 259 6.23 12.86 17.69
C LYS A 259 6.54 12.74 16.19
N LEU A 260 6.13 11.67 15.54
CA LEU A 260 6.21 11.54 14.09
C LEU A 260 5.41 12.62 13.36
N LYS A 261 4.20 12.89 13.85
CA LYS A 261 3.34 13.95 13.30
C LYS A 261 3.90 15.35 13.57
N GLU A 262 4.25 15.64 14.83
CA GLU A 262 4.80 16.91 15.29
C GLU A 262 6.07 17.30 14.52
N ASN A 263 7.02 16.38 14.41
CA ASN A 263 8.31 16.59 13.78
C ASN A 263 8.28 16.44 12.25
N LYS A 264 7.13 16.03 11.67
CA LYS A 264 7.04 15.63 10.25
C LYS A 264 8.15 14.64 9.90
N ALA A 265 8.37 13.68 10.79
CA ALA A 265 9.50 12.76 10.77
C ALA A 265 9.10 11.36 10.25
N ARG A 266 10.11 10.54 9.98
CA ARG A 266 10.01 9.10 9.81
C ARG A 266 10.94 8.39 10.81
N LEU A 267 10.62 7.15 11.17
CA LEU A 267 11.55 6.30 11.89
C LEU A 267 12.69 5.87 10.95
N VAL A 268 13.88 5.74 11.51
CA VAL A 268 15.06 5.20 10.86
C VAL A 268 15.65 4.01 11.61
N ASP A 269 15.23 3.85 12.89
CA ASP A 269 15.69 2.80 13.77
C ASP A 269 14.67 2.59 14.91
N ILE A 270 14.44 1.35 15.33
CA ILE A 270 13.49 0.99 16.39
C ILE A 270 13.92 -0.22 17.20
N GLU A 271 14.00 -0.04 18.53
CA GLU A 271 14.42 -1.06 19.46
C GLU A 271 13.40 -1.29 20.58
N ARG A 272 13.34 -2.50 21.09
CA ARG A 272 12.55 -2.84 22.27
C ARG A 272 13.22 -2.33 23.54
N HIS A 273 12.54 -1.47 24.28
CA HIS A 273 13.10 -0.94 25.54
C HIS A 273 12.48 -1.56 26.82
N GLY A 274 11.31 -2.13 26.72
CA GLY A 274 10.58 -2.73 27.85
C GLY A 274 9.15 -3.12 27.45
N ASP A 275 8.28 -3.33 28.42
CA ASP A 275 6.91 -3.74 28.14
C ASP A 275 6.15 -2.68 27.36
N ASN A 276 5.80 -3.04 26.13
CA ASN A 276 5.13 -2.16 25.17
C ASN A 276 5.77 -0.77 24.98
N LYS A 277 7.08 -0.67 25.27
CA LYS A 277 7.85 0.56 25.11
C LYS A 277 9.02 0.33 24.17
N PHE A 278 9.38 1.38 23.44
CA PHE A 278 10.42 1.36 22.42
C PHE A 278 11.44 2.46 22.63
N MET A 279 12.57 2.28 22.04
CA MET A 279 13.57 3.27 21.74
C MET A 279 13.55 3.49 20.23
N VAL A 280 13.62 4.75 19.78
CA VAL A 280 13.49 5.07 18.37
C VAL A 280 14.41 6.21 17.96
N VAL A 281 14.91 6.14 16.75
CA VAL A 281 15.57 7.25 16.08
C VAL A 281 14.69 7.72 14.92
N MET A 282 14.55 9.03 14.80
CA MET A 282 13.74 9.70 13.77
C MET A 282 14.59 10.67 12.96
N GLU A 283 14.30 10.77 11.68
CA GLU A 283 14.80 11.83 10.79
C GLU A 283 13.60 12.58 10.17
N LYS A 284 13.79 13.88 9.88
CA LYS A 284 12.79 14.64 9.11
C LYS A 284 12.49 13.90 7.80
N SER A 285 11.22 13.65 7.53
CA SER A 285 10.81 12.97 6.30
C SER A 285 11.12 13.86 5.07
N GLN A 286 11.65 13.23 4.03
CA GLN A 286 11.95 13.88 2.75
C GLN A 286 10.91 13.48 1.68
N GLY A 287 9.69 13.10 2.11
CA GLY A 287 8.61 12.71 1.21
C GLY A 287 8.59 11.22 0.85
N GLN A 288 9.50 10.39 1.41
CA GLN A 288 9.42 8.94 1.18
C GLN A 288 8.14 8.37 1.80
N THR A 289 7.45 7.51 1.06
CA THR A 289 6.37 6.71 1.63
C THR A 289 6.97 5.58 2.46
N TRP A 290 6.55 5.50 3.70
CA TRP A 290 7.07 4.55 4.67
C TRP A 290 5.99 4.14 5.66
N TRP A 291 6.22 3.02 6.40
CA TRP A 291 5.31 2.50 7.42
C TRP A 291 6.12 1.95 8.57
N TRP A 292 5.51 1.94 9.74
CA TRP A 292 5.99 1.20 10.88
C TRP A 292 4.86 0.40 11.52
N TYR A 293 5.21 -0.76 12.02
CA TYR A 293 4.28 -1.66 12.66
C TYR A 293 4.94 -2.31 13.86
N TYR A 294 4.17 -2.61 14.89
CA TYR A 294 4.62 -3.33 16.09
C TYR A 294 3.60 -4.40 16.47
N GLY A 295 4.00 -5.35 17.35
CA GLY A 295 3.14 -6.43 17.84
C GLY A 295 2.74 -7.43 16.75
N LYS A 296 3.43 -7.47 15.62
CA LYS A 296 3.06 -8.30 14.47
C LYS A 296 3.68 -9.69 14.54
N THR A 297 2.93 -10.70 14.09
CA THR A 297 3.50 -12.02 13.80
C THR A 297 4.25 -11.99 12.47
N ALA A 298 5.12 -12.97 12.22
CA ALA A 298 5.84 -13.10 10.95
C ALA A 298 4.87 -13.17 9.74
N THR A 299 3.77 -13.90 9.88
CA THR A 299 2.72 -13.96 8.85
C THR A 299 2.12 -12.58 8.57
N GLN A 300 1.81 -11.80 9.61
CA GLN A 300 1.30 -10.44 9.44
C GLN A 300 2.32 -9.50 8.81
N VAL A 301 3.61 -9.61 9.18
CA VAL A 301 4.69 -8.85 8.53
C VAL A 301 4.75 -9.17 7.04
N ASN A 302 4.66 -10.47 6.65
CA ASN A 302 4.61 -10.88 5.25
C ASN A 302 3.41 -10.30 4.49
N GLN A 303 2.24 -10.26 5.10
CA GLN A 303 1.06 -9.63 4.51
C GLN A 303 1.24 -8.12 4.32
N LEU A 304 1.80 -7.44 5.33
CA LEU A 304 1.96 -5.98 5.34
C LEU A 304 2.94 -5.49 4.26
N TRP A 305 4.13 -6.11 4.13
CA TRP A 305 5.06 -5.67 3.10
C TRP A 305 4.54 -5.95 1.68
N GLN A 306 3.78 -7.03 1.47
CA GLN A 306 3.13 -7.31 0.19
C GLN A 306 2.02 -6.31 -0.12
N GLN A 307 1.14 -6.03 0.83
CA GLN A 307 0.03 -5.08 0.67
C GLN A 307 0.52 -3.66 0.40
N ASN A 308 1.58 -3.25 1.09
CA ASN A 308 2.16 -1.92 0.94
C ASN A 308 3.14 -1.81 -0.22
N GLN A 309 3.49 -2.93 -0.88
CA GLN A 309 4.60 -3.00 -1.82
C GLN A 309 5.89 -2.38 -1.26
N ALA A 310 6.18 -2.74 -0.03
CA ALA A 310 7.27 -2.18 0.75
C ALA A 310 8.43 -3.18 0.84
N ARG A 311 9.60 -2.68 1.20
CA ARG A 311 10.70 -3.49 1.72
C ARG A 311 10.92 -3.16 3.19
N ILE A 312 11.29 -4.16 3.96
CA ILE A 312 11.72 -4.00 5.35
C ILE A 312 13.16 -3.49 5.33
N PHE A 313 13.46 -2.51 6.15
CA PHE A 313 14.82 -1.98 6.28
C PHE A 313 15.32 -1.97 7.71
N ASP A 314 14.45 -2.29 8.69
CA ASP A 314 14.76 -2.38 10.10
C ASP A 314 13.74 -3.31 10.78
N ILE A 315 14.20 -4.18 11.67
CA ILE A 315 13.39 -5.25 12.25
C ILE A 315 13.82 -5.56 13.69
N GLU A 316 12.94 -5.37 14.63
CA GLU A 316 13.12 -5.71 16.04
C GLU A 316 12.26 -6.91 16.45
N PRO A 317 12.84 -8.10 16.67
CA PRO A 317 12.15 -9.28 17.19
C PRO A 317 12.07 -9.24 18.72
N TYR A 318 10.89 -9.47 19.27
CA TYR A 318 10.69 -9.52 20.72
C TYR A 318 9.60 -10.50 21.13
N THR A 319 9.53 -10.79 22.43
CA THR A 319 8.56 -11.72 23.00
C THR A 319 7.55 -10.98 23.87
N VAL A 320 6.26 -11.27 23.66
CA VAL A 320 5.15 -10.81 24.50
C VAL A 320 4.32 -12.03 24.91
N ASN A 321 4.19 -12.25 26.23
CA ASN A 321 3.46 -13.39 26.76
C ASN A 321 3.88 -14.74 26.13
N GLY A 322 5.18 -14.98 26.03
CA GLY A 322 5.76 -16.18 25.43
C GLY A 322 5.65 -16.29 23.90
N LYS A 323 5.02 -15.32 23.24
CA LYS A 323 4.79 -15.34 21.77
C LYS A 323 5.70 -14.33 21.07
N LYS A 324 6.43 -14.80 20.04
CA LYS A 324 7.29 -13.94 19.22
C LYS A 324 6.46 -12.90 18.47
N ARG A 325 6.92 -11.66 18.50
CA ARG A 325 6.39 -10.50 17.80
C ARG A 325 7.53 -9.72 17.15
N PHE A 326 7.15 -8.85 16.22
CA PHE A 326 8.08 -7.99 15.49
C PHE A 326 7.58 -6.54 15.53
N ALA A 327 8.51 -5.62 15.73
CA ALA A 327 8.40 -4.26 15.23
C ALA A 327 9.18 -4.18 13.92
N VAL A 328 8.66 -3.47 12.92
CA VAL A 328 9.30 -3.39 11.60
C VAL A 328 9.13 -2.00 11.01
N LEU A 329 10.19 -1.52 10.38
CA LEU A 329 10.18 -0.31 9.56
C LEU A 329 10.23 -0.70 8.09
N MET A 330 9.34 -0.10 7.30
CA MET A 330 9.19 -0.40 5.88
C MET A 330 9.29 0.86 5.03
N LEU A 331 9.97 0.75 3.89
CA LEU A 331 10.02 1.79 2.85
C LEU A 331 9.29 1.32 1.61
N ASN A 332 8.65 2.26 0.91
CA ASN A 332 8.06 1.98 -0.40
C ASN A 332 9.09 1.34 -1.34
N ASN A 333 8.71 0.24 -1.95
CA ASN A 333 9.50 -0.54 -2.89
C ASN A 333 8.73 -0.75 -4.22
N ALA A 334 7.64 -0.04 -4.40
CA ALA A 334 6.87 -0.02 -5.65
C ALA A 334 7.66 0.72 -6.74
N ASN A 335 7.36 0.40 -7.99
CA ASN A 335 7.91 1.17 -9.10
C ASN A 335 7.31 2.59 -9.17
N LEU A 336 7.97 3.49 -9.90
CA LEU A 336 7.59 4.90 -10.01
C LEU A 336 6.13 5.10 -10.44
N LEU A 337 5.64 4.31 -11.40
CA LEU A 337 4.26 4.39 -11.88
C LEU A 337 3.27 4.04 -10.76
N THR A 338 3.51 2.94 -10.03
CA THR A 338 2.66 2.55 -8.89
C THR A 338 2.67 3.62 -7.81
N THR A 339 3.83 4.21 -7.52
CA THR A 339 3.97 5.28 -6.53
C THR A 339 3.18 6.51 -6.95
N ARG A 340 3.39 7.01 -8.18
CA ARG A 340 2.72 8.20 -8.73
C ARG A 340 1.20 8.08 -8.69
N ILE A 341 0.65 6.96 -9.20
CA ILE A 341 -0.80 6.77 -9.23
C ILE A 341 -1.36 6.49 -7.83
N GLY A 342 -0.62 5.77 -6.99
CA GLY A 342 -1.00 5.55 -5.58
C GLY A 342 -1.06 6.85 -4.77
N GLU A 343 -0.16 7.78 -5.00
CA GLU A 343 -0.19 9.13 -4.41
C GLU A 343 -1.36 9.95 -4.93
N MET A 344 -1.60 9.92 -6.24
CA MET A 344 -2.77 10.58 -6.83
C MET A 344 -4.08 10.06 -6.20
N LEU A 345 -4.22 8.76 -5.98
CA LEU A 345 -5.38 8.20 -5.29
C LEU A 345 -5.47 8.70 -3.84
N ARG A 346 -4.39 8.63 -3.06
CA ARG A 346 -4.38 9.10 -1.66
C ARG A 346 -4.69 10.58 -1.50
N ASN A 347 -4.27 11.40 -2.44
CA ASN A 347 -4.54 12.85 -2.39
C ASN A 347 -5.99 13.18 -2.72
N ASN A 348 -6.74 12.25 -3.30
CA ASN A 348 -8.11 12.47 -3.75
C ASN A 348 -9.16 11.67 -2.97
N THR A 349 -8.75 10.75 -2.09
CA THR A 349 -9.68 9.95 -1.28
C THR A 349 -9.02 9.45 0.00
N ASP A 350 -9.78 9.36 1.06
CA ASP A 350 -9.42 8.70 2.33
C ASP A 350 -9.74 7.19 2.33
N GLY A 351 -10.39 6.70 1.28
CA GLY A 351 -10.76 5.30 1.12
C GLY A 351 -9.57 4.36 0.87
N VAL A 352 -9.82 3.07 1.01
CA VAL A 352 -8.86 2.02 0.65
C VAL A 352 -8.75 1.94 -0.86
N SER A 353 -7.61 2.39 -1.39
CA SER A 353 -7.36 2.42 -2.84
C SER A 353 -6.48 1.28 -3.31
N GLY A 354 -6.77 0.75 -4.50
CA GLY A 354 -5.95 -0.21 -5.22
C GLY A 354 -5.83 0.09 -6.70
N LEU A 355 -4.75 -0.34 -7.31
CA LEU A 355 -4.52 -0.21 -8.75
C LEU A 355 -3.80 -1.44 -9.34
N TYR A 356 -4.03 -1.67 -10.62
CA TYR A 356 -3.37 -2.72 -11.39
C TYR A 356 -3.25 -2.33 -12.85
N LEU A 357 -2.06 -2.51 -13.43
CA LEU A 357 -1.81 -2.39 -14.86
C LEU A 357 -0.86 -3.49 -15.29
N LYS A 358 -1.23 -4.24 -16.32
CA LYS A 358 -0.39 -5.30 -16.88
C LYS A 358 -0.41 -5.22 -18.41
N LYS A 359 0.74 -5.42 -19.04
CA LYS A 359 0.82 -5.73 -20.46
C LYS A 359 0.38 -7.18 -20.67
N VAL A 360 -0.55 -7.43 -21.59
CA VAL A 360 -1.00 -8.77 -21.96
C VAL A 360 0.20 -9.58 -22.43
N ASN A 361 0.32 -10.83 -21.98
CA ASN A 361 1.48 -11.70 -22.20
C ASN A 361 2.82 -11.09 -21.75
N GLY A 362 2.79 -10.11 -20.83
CA GLY A 362 3.98 -9.42 -20.37
C GLY A 362 4.01 -9.18 -18.87
N SER A 363 4.85 -8.23 -18.45
CA SER A 363 5.04 -7.89 -17.05
C SER A 363 3.88 -7.06 -16.47
N VAL A 364 3.70 -7.15 -15.16
CA VAL A 364 2.91 -6.19 -14.40
C VAL A 364 3.67 -4.87 -14.36
N LEU A 365 3.03 -3.79 -14.82
CA LEU A 365 3.61 -2.45 -14.93
C LEU A 365 3.35 -1.61 -13.69
N ALA A 366 2.18 -1.79 -13.05
CA ALA A 366 1.84 -1.15 -11.79
C ALA A 366 0.91 -2.06 -10.99
N SER A 367 1.07 -2.07 -9.65
CA SER A 367 0.25 -2.89 -8.77
C SER A 367 0.30 -2.33 -7.35
N LEU A 368 -0.86 -2.07 -6.76
CA LEU A 368 -1.04 -1.68 -5.36
C LEU A 368 -2.27 -2.38 -4.82
N LYS A 369 -2.13 -3.14 -3.73
CA LYS A 369 -3.22 -3.89 -3.09
C LYS A 369 -4.02 -4.77 -4.07
N ALA A 370 -3.37 -5.31 -5.12
CA ALA A 370 -4.05 -6.02 -6.19
C ALA A 370 -4.61 -7.39 -5.79
N ASP A 371 -4.12 -7.98 -4.70
CA ASP A 371 -4.52 -9.29 -4.17
C ASP A 371 -5.53 -9.23 -3.00
N ILE A 372 -5.96 -8.03 -2.57
CA ILE A 372 -7.02 -7.89 -1.57
C ILE A 372 -8.40 -7.87 -2.25
N SER A 373 -9.42 -8.31 -1.50
CA SER A 373 -10.80 -8.18 -1.95
C SER A 373 -11.30 -6.75 -1.78
N PHE A 374 -11.94 -6.23 -2.82
CA PHE A 374 -12.67 -4.98 -2.82
C PHE A 374 -14.16 -5.25 -3.08
N TYR A 375 -15.03 -4.35 -2.67
CA TYR A 375 -16.41 -4.34 -3.13
C TYR A 375 -16.47 -3.74 -4.55
N PRO A 376 -16.73 -4.53 -5.58
CA PRO A 376 -16.54 -4.11 -6.98
C PRO A 376 -17.67 -3.26 -7.54
N ALA A 377 -18.76 -3.07 -6.80
CA ALA A 377 -20.02 -2.55 -7.33
C ALA A 377 -20.33 -3.21 -8.69
N SER A 378 -20.66 -2.44 -9.71
CA SER A 378 -21.01 -2.98 -11.04
C SER A 378 -19.81 -3.46 -11.88
N THR A 379 -18.57 -3.31 -11.44
CA THR A 379 -17.41 -3.76 -12.23
C THR A 379 -17.38 -5.28 -12.36
N ILE A 380 -17.84 -6.03 -11.38
CA ILE A 380 -17.88 -7.51 -11.43
C ILE A 380 -18.86 -8.08 -12.46
N LYS A 381 -19.83 -7.29 -12.98
CA LYS A 381 -20.73 -7.70 -14.06
C LYS A 381 -20.00 -8.21 -15.31
N VAL A 382 -18.71 -7.83 -15.45
CA VAL A 382 -17.86 -8.38 -16.52
C VAL A 382 -17.68 -9.89 -16.41
N LEU A 383 -17.75 -10.47 -15.21
CA LEU A 383 -17.67 -11.93 -15.01
C LEU A 383 -18.93 -12.62 -15.52
N GLU A 384 -20.11 -12.03 -15.29
CA GLU A 384 -21.37 -12.52 -15.83
C GLU A 384 -21.40 -12.41 -17.36
N HIS A 385 -20.91 -11.29 -17.88
CA HIS A 385 -20.78 -11.08 -19.33
C HIS A 385 -19.86 -12.13 -19.97
N LEU A 386 -18.70 -12.39 -19.37
CA LEU A 386 -17.80 -13.43 -19.84
C LEU A 386 -18.44 -14.81 -19.82
N HIS A 387 -19.11 -15.16 -18.72
CA HIS A 387 -19.82 -16.44 -18.62
C HIS A 387 -20.84 -16.60 -19.73
N ALA A 388 -21.71 -15.59 -19.95
CA ALA A 388 -22.71 -15.61 -21.01
C ALA A 388 -22.08 -15.81 -22.38
N MET A 389 -21.01 -15.07 -22.71
CA MET A 389 -20.31 -15.21 -24.00
C MET A 389 -19.63 -16.58 -24.16
N LYS A 390 -19.17 -17.20 -23.08
CA LYS A 390 -18.67 -18.60 -23.12
C LYS A 390 -19.81 -19.60 -23.40
N GLN A 391 -21.00 -19.38 -22.88
CA GLN A 391 -22.16 -20.23 -23.19
C GLN A 391 -22.62 -20.03 -24.64
N VAL A 392 -22.49 -18.81 -25.19
CA VAL A 392 -22.70 -18.53 -26.62
C VAL A 392 -21.70 -19.30 -27.48
N GLU A 393 -20.42 -19.26 -27.13
CA GLU A 393 -19.37 -19.98 -27.86
C GLU A 393 -19.58 -21.50 -27.83
N ALA A 394 -20.05 -22.01 -26.68
CA ALA A 394 -20.37 -23.43 -26.52
C ALA A 394 -21.70 -23.86 -27.21
N GLY A 395 -22.40 -22.95 -27.90
CA GLY A 395 -23.68 -23.22 -28.57
C GLY A 395 -24.87 -23.47 -27.62
N LYS A 396 -24.68 -23.24 -26.31
CA LYS A 396 -25.74 -23.48 -25.31
C LYS A 396 -26.81 -22.40 -25.28
N VAL A 397 -26.47 -21.20 -25.67
CA VAL A 397 -27.34 -20.04 -25.84
C VAL A 397 -26.96 -19.27 -27.09
N ASN A 398 -27.90 -18.49 -27.65
CA ASN A 398 -27.68 -17.66 -28.82
C ASN A 398 -28.00 -16.19 -28.49
N LEU A 399 -27.10 -15.27 -28.91
CA LEU A 399 -27.25 -13.84 -28.60
C LEU A 399 -28.57 -13.24 -29.08
N ASN A 400 -29.07 -13.66 -30.24
CA ASN A 400 -30.20 -13.03 -30.88
C ASN A 400 -31.53 -13.77 -30.61
N SER A 401 -31.50 -15.10 -30.39
CA SER A 401 -32.70 -15.91 -30.21
C SER A 401 -32.99 -16.29 -28.76
N THR A 402 -31.99 -16.42 -27.89
CA THR A 402 -32.23 -16.74 -26.47
C THR A 402 -32.96 -15.59 -25.79
N LYS A 403 -34.15 -15.91 -25.25
CA LYS A 403 -35.00 -14.96 -24.52
C LYS A 403 -34.62 -14.92 -23.04
N VAL A 404 -34.53 -13.71 -22.49
CA VAL A 404 -34.25 -13.41 -21.10
C VAL A 404 -35.43 -12.67 -20.48
N LYS A 405 -35.93 -13.13 -19.34
CA LYS A 405 -36.97 -12.43 -18.59
C LYS A 405 -36.33 -11.37 -17.70
N VAL A 406 -36.67 -10.10 -17.93
CA VAL A 406 -36.12 -8.97 -17.16
C VAL A 406 -37.26 -8.35 -16.35
N TYR A 407 -37.22 -8.50 -15.03
CA TYR A 407 -38.23 -7.89 -14.13
C TYR A 407 -37.93 -6.39 -14.00
N LEU A 408 -38.94 -5.56 -14.29
CA LEU A 408 -38.75 -4.12 -14.44
C LEU A 408 -38.63 -3.40 -13.10
N ASP A 409 -39.42 -3.82 -12.12
CA ASP A 409 -39.33 -3.27 -10.78
C ASP A 409 -38.10 -3.79 -10.03
N ARG A 410 -37.55 -2.94 -9.16
CA ARG A 410 -36.39 -3.30 -8.37
C ARG A 410 -36.70 -4.39 -7.34
N ALA A 411 -37.83 -4.28 -6.65
CA ALA A 411 -38.21 -5.24 -5.64
C ALA A 411 -38.47 -6.62 -6.27
N ASP A 412 -39.15 -6.64 -7.41
CA ASP A 412 -39.39 -7.85 -8.20
C ASP A 412 -38.06 -8.49 -8.66
N SER A 413 -37.15 -7.69 -9.19
CA SER A 413 -35.83 -8.15 -9.62
C SER A 413 -34.98 -8.69 -8.45
N CYS A 414 -35.23 -8.23 -7.22
CA CYS A 414 -34.54 -8.72 -6.02
C CYS A 414 -35.17 -9.96 -5.41
N SER A 415 -36.43 -10.23 -5.72
CA SER A 415 -37.18 -11.42 -5.23
C SER A 415 -36.63 -12.70 -5.86
N ASP A 416 -36.71 -13.81 -5.14
CA ASP A 416 -36.50 -15.15 -5.69
C ASP A 416 -37.86 -15.84 -6.02
N ASN A 417 -38.99 -15.20 -5.68
CA ASN A 417 -40.33 -15.59 -6.07
C ASN A 417 -40.92 -14.56 -7.04
N HIS A 418 -41.16 -14.96 -8.27
CA HIS A 418 -41.63 -14.12 -9.36
C HIS A 418 -43.11 -14.36 -9.74
N ALA A 419 -43.89 -15.02 -8.90
CA ALA A 419 -45.29 -15.27 -9.17
C ALA A 419 -46.06 -13.95 -9.33
N GLY A 420 -46.73 -13.77 -10.48
CA GLY A 420 -47.52 -12.58 -10.79
C GLY A 420 -46.74 -11.30 -11.12
N GLN A 421 -45.40 -11.34 -11.11
CA GLN A 421 -44.55 -10.17 -11.39
C GLN A 421 -44.47 -9.87 -12.88
N LYS A 422 -44.42 -8.58 -13.23
CA LYS A 422 -44.30 -8.12 -14.62
C LYS A 422 -42.84 -8.19 -15.08
N PHE A 423 -42.63 -8.71 -16.28
CA PHE A 423 -41.32 -8.77 -16.93
C PHE A 423 -41.39 -8.37 -18.40
N GLU A 424 -40.28 -7.95 -18.96
CA GLU A 424 -40.05 -7.87 -20.41
C GLU A 424 -39.23 -9.06 -20.88
N GLN A 425 -39.52 -9.53 -22.08
CA GLN A 425 -38.68 -10.50 -22.78
C GLN A 425 -37.71 -9.79 -23.72
N GLU A 426 -36.44 -9.89 -23.41
CA GLU A 426 -35.36 -9.36 -24.25
C GLU A 426 -34.59 -10.51 -24.90
N ASN A 427 -33.87 -10.25 -26.00
CA ASN A 427 -32.83 -11.17 -26.44
C ASN A 427 -31.55 -11.01 -25.59
N LEU A 428 -30.74 -12.05 -25.54
CA LEU A 428 -29.53 -12.07 -24.70
C LEU A 428 -28.57 -10.93 -25.06
N ARG A 429 -28.42 -10.55 -26.34
CA ARG A 429 -27.55 -9.44 -26.79
C ARG A 429 -27.99 -8.12 -26.16
N GLU A 430 -29.27 -7.80 -26.18
CA GLU A 430 -29.78 -6.55 -25.63
C GLU A 430 -29.65 -6.53 -24.11
N THR A 431 -29.95 -7.64 -23.43
CA THR A 431 -29.78 -7.78 -21.97
C THR A 431 -28.30 -7.55 -21.57
N LEU A 432 -27.35 -8.20 -22.28
CA LEU A 432 -25.92 -7.99 -22.04
C LEU A 432 -25.47 -6.56 -22.31
N LYS A 433 -25.98 -5.94 -23.39
CA LYS A 433 -25.69 -4.54 -23.73
C LYS A 433 -26.20 -3.58 -22.65
N LYS A 434 -27.45 -3.74 -22.15
CA LYS A 434 -28.01 -2.96 -21.05
C LYS A 434 -27.20 -3.16 -19.76
N MET A 435 -26.84 -4.39 -19.42
CA MET A 435 -25.99 -4.73 -18.26
C MET A 435 -24.62 -4.04 -18.35
N MET A 436 -23.94 -4.11 -19.48
CA MET A 436 -22.57 -3.65 -19.62
C MET A 436 -22.47 -2.16 -19.92
N LYS A 437 -23.28 -1.60 -20.84
CA LYS A 437 -23.20 -0.18 -21.23
C LYS A 437 -23.97 0.73 -20.27
N ASN A 438 -25.18 0.34 -19.88
CA ASN A 438 -26.05 1.16 -19.02
C ASN A 438 -25.93 0.78 -17.53
N SER A 439 -25.18 -0.30 -17.24
CA SER A 439 -25.03 -0.84 -15.88
C SER A 439 -26.38 -1.26 -15.25
N ASN A 440 -27.37 -1.64 -16.08
CA ASN A 440 -28.69 -2.00 -15.62
C ASN A 440 -28.63 -3.20 -14.65
N ASN A 441 -29.24 -3.07 -13.48
CA ASN A 441 -29.18 -4.08 -12.42
C ASN A 441 -30.21 -5.19 -12.65
N GLN A 442 -31.39 -4.85 -13.16
CA GLN A 442 -32.44 -5.82 -13.49
C GLN A 442 -31.94 -6.77 -14.58
N SER A 443 -31.32 -6.24 -15.66
CA SER A 443 -30.69 -7.07 -16.69
C SER A 443 -29.58 -7.96 -16.12
N THR A 444 -28.85 -7.48 -15.12
CA THR A 444 -27.79 -8.26 -14.45
C THR A 444 -28.38 -9.43 -13.67
N ASN A 445 -29.40 -9.17 -12.85
CA ASN A 445 -30.09 -10.21 -12.07
C ASN A 445 -30.74 -11.26 -12.98
N ALA A 446 -31.31 -10.82 -14.10
CA ALA A 446 -31.91 -11.70 -15.11
C ALA A 446 -30.88 -12.65 -15.76
N ILE A 447 -29.61 -12.20 -15.94
CA ILE A 447 -28.51 -13.08 -16.40
C ILE A 447 -28.18 -14.15 -15.34
N GLN A 448 -28.20 -13.81 -14.06
CA GLN A 448 -27.99 -14.80 -12.99
C GLN A 448 -29.12 -15.84 -13.00
N GLU A 449 -30.37 -15.42 -13.18
CA GLU A 449 -31.53 -16.29 -13.26
C GLU A 449 -31.51 -17.17 -14.52
N LEU A 450 -31.14 -16.62 -15.68
CA LEU A 450 -30.98 -17.38 -16.92
C LEU A 450 -30.05 -18.59 -16.73
N PHE A 451 -28.88 -18.37 -16.15
CA PHE A 451 -27.88 -19.43 -15.95
C PHE A 451 -28.10 -20.25 -14.66
N GLY A 452 -29.16 -19.99 -13.94
CA GLY A 452 -29.62 -20.73 -12.77
C GLY A 452 -31.00 -21.39 -12.92
N ASN A 453 -31.51 -21.50 -14.15
CA ASN A 453 -32.87 -22.03 -14.42
C ASN A 453 -33.93 -21.33 -13.56
N GLY A 454 -33.91 -20.00 -13.52
CA GLY A 454 -34.80 -19.16 -12.73
C GLY A 454 -34.36 -18.92 -11.27
N LYS A 455 -33.28 -19.55 -10.82
CA LYS A 455 -32.75 -19.41 -9.46
C LYS A 455 -31.41 -18.64 -9.47
N ALA A 456 -31.44 -17.37 -9.08
CA ALA A 456 -30.24 -16.51 -9.17
C ALA A 456 -29.06 -17.01 -8.35
N ASN A 457 -29.25 -17.64 -7.19
CA ASN A 457 -28.17 -18.23 -6.38
C ASN A 457 -27.45 -19.38 -7.13
N VAL A 458 -28.19 -20.22 -7.85
CA VAL A 458 -27.64 -21.31 -8.68
C VAL A 458 -26.82 -20.69 -9.83
N GLY A 459 -27.36 -19.65 -10.49
CA GLY A 459 -26.67 -18.93 -11.56
C GLY A 459 -25.38 -18.28 -11.08
N ARG A 460 -25.38 -17.61 -9.93
CA ARG A 460 -24.16 -17.05 -9.32
C ARG A 460 -23.10 -18.12 -9.08
N ASN A 461 -23.50 -19.25 -8.52
CA ASN A 461 -22.58 -20.38 -8.31
C ASN A 461 -21.97 -20.87 -9.63
N THR A 462 -22.79 -21.03 -10.67
CA THR A 462 -22.33 -21.43 -12.02
C THR A 462 -21.35 -20.41 -12.61
N ILE A 463 -21.63 -19.12 -12.46
CA ILE A 463 -20.76 -18.03 -12.92
C ILE A 463 -19.46 -18.01 -12.11
N ASN A 464 -19.50 -18.19 -10.79
CA ASN A 464 -18.34 -18.31 -9.94
C ASN A 464 -17.45 -19.50 -10.32
N GLN A 465 -18.03 -20.66 -10.69
CA GLN A 465 -17.27 -21.80 -11.19
C GLN A 465 -16.53 -21.47 -12.50
N THR A 466 -17.11 -20.63 -13.37
CA THR A 466 -16.36 -20.12 -14.55
C THR A 466 -15.14 -19.29 -14.13
N ALA A 467 -15.27 -18.43 -13.12
CA ALA A 467 -14.15 -17.67 -12.60
C ALA A 467 -13.02 -18.58 -12.09
N TYR A 468 -13.36 -19.61 -11.32
CA TYR A 468 -12.37 -20.48 -10.68
C TYR A 468 -11.76 -21.49 -11.65
N ASN A 469 -12.57 -22.21 -12.38
CA ASN A 469 -12.15 -23.35 -13.18
C ASN A 469 -11.63 -22.94 -14.58
N SER A 470 -12.30 -21.98 -15.24
CA SER A 470 -11.93 -21.55 -16.60
C SER A 470 -10.88 -20.43 -16.59
N LEU A 471 -10.95 -19.50 -15.63
CA LEU A 471 -10.05 -18.35 -15.58
C LEU A 471 -8.94 -18.52 -14.53
N GLY A 472 -9.04 -19.48 -13.62
CA GLY A 472 -8.10 -19.69 -12.51
C GLY A 472 -8.06 -18.49 -11.55
N MET A 473 -9.20 -17.80 -11.36
CA MET A 473 -9.33 -16.70 -10.41
C MET A 473 -9.34 -17.23 -8.97
N SER A 474 -8.99 -16.39 -8.03
CA SER A 474 -8.98 -16.76 -6.62
C SER A 474 -10.42 -16.76 -6.05
N LYS A 475 -10.65 -17.55 -4.99
CA LYS A 475 -11.92 -17.51 -4.23
C LYS A 475 -12.16 -16.19 -3.47
N LYS A 476 -11.21 -15.25 -3.52
CA LYS A 476 -11.41 -13.87 -3.06
C LYS A 476 -12.28 -13.04 -4.00
N THR A 477 -12.58 -13.58 -5.19
CA THR A 477 -13.49 -13.01 -6.16
C THR A 477 -14.75 -13.87 -6.21
N ALA A 478 -15.91 -13.30 -5.91
CA ALA A 478 -17.18 -14.01 -5.91
C ALA A 478 -18.38 -13.09 -6.13
N LEU A 479 -19.35 -13.59 -6.88
CA LEU A 479 -20.73 -13.08 -6.94
C LEU A 479 -21.53 -13.76 -5.82
N ASN A 480 -21.97 -13.00 -4.82
CA ASN A 480 -22.64 -13.53 -3.65
C ASN A 480 -24.11 -13.11 -3.54
N HIS A 481 -24.48 -11.99 -4.16
CA HIS A 481 -25.86 -11.48 -4.12
C HIS A 481 -26.27 -10.79 -5.43
N LYS A 482 -27.59 -10.61 -5.62
CA LYS A 482 -28.19 -9.83 -6.69
C LYS A 482 -27.83 -8.35 -6.60
N PHE A 483 -27.86 -7.64 -7.73
CA PHE A 483 -27.54 -6.23 -7.79
C PHE A 483 -28.73 -5.34 -7.40
N ALA A 484 -28.44 -4.22 -6.76
CA ALA A 484 -29.40 -3.30 -6.14
C ALA A 484 -30.22 -3.91 -4.97
N CYS A 485 -29.84 -5.09 -4.49
CA CYS A 485 -30.51 -5.87 -3.45
C CYS A 485 -29.64 -5.96 -2.19
N GLY A 486 -29.21 -4.82 -1.66
CA GLY A 486 -28.28 -4.73 -0.53
C GLY A 486 -27.03 -3.94 -0.91
N GLY A 487 -25.92 -4.56 -1.07
CA GLY A 487 -24.66 -3.91 -1.41
C GLY A 487 -23.53 -4.39 -0.51
N PRO A 488 -22.60 -3.51 -0.08
CA PRO A 488 -21.49 -3.90 0.81
C PRO A 488 -21.93 -4.39 2.20
N SER A 489 -23.20 -4.15 2.57
CA SER A 489 -23.78 -4.62 3.84
C SER A 489 -24.27 -6.07 3.79
N ASN A 490 -24.34 -6.69 2.62
CA ASN A 490 -24.65 -8.10 2.50
C ASN A 490 -23.49 -8.95 3.06
N ASP A 491 -23.82 -10.07 3.68
CA ASP A 491 -22.86 -11.04 4.17
C ASP A 491 -23.17 -12.42 3.55
N PRO A 492 -22.28 -12.93 2.67
CA PRO A 492 -21.11 -12.23 2.11
C PRO A 492 -21.45 -11.20 1.02
N ALA A 493 -20.70 -10.10 0.97
CA ALA A 493 -20.81 -9.12 -0.10
C ALA A 493 -20.15 -9.62 -1.40
N ASN A 494 -20.57 -9.05 -2.56
CA ASN A 494 -19.83 -9.27 -3.82
C ASN A 494 -18.40 -8.80 -3.67
N SER A 495 -17.44 -9.56 -4.18
CA SER A 495 -16.02 -9.29 -4.00
C SER A 495 -15.23 -9.54 -5.27
N LEU A 496 -14.18 -8.72 -5.49
CA LEU A 496 -13.30 -8.84 -6.66
C LEU A 496 -11.88 -8.34 -6.30
N THR A 497 -10.85 -9.09 -6.68
CA THR A 497 -9.48 -8.58 -6.62
C THR A 497 -9.10 -7.92 -7.95
N LEU A 498 -8.23 -6.91 -7.89
CA LEU A 498 -7.72 -6.25 -9.09
C LEU A 498 -6.89 -7.19 -9.97
N LYS A 499 -6.20 -8.14 -9.35
CA LYS A 499 -5.41 -9.16 -10.05
C LYS A 499 -6.30 -10.15 -10.81
N ASP A 500 -7.42 -10.57 -10.21
CA ASP A 500 -8.38 -11.45 -10.88
C ASP A 500 -9.11 -10.71 -12.01
N LEU A 501 -9.46 -9.44 -11.80
CA LEU A 501 -10.02 -8.60 -12.88
C LEU A 501 -9.05 -8.48 -14.06
N GLY A 502 -7.75 -8.23 -13.78
CA GLY A 502 -6.72 -8.21 -14.81
C GLY A 502 -6.59 -9.55 -15.54
N LYS A 503 -6.62 -10.66 -14.79
CA LYS A 503 -6.58 -12.03 -15.34
C LYS A 503 -7.77 -12.31 -16.26
N LEU A 504 -8.98 -11.87 -15.90
CA LEU A 504 -10.17 -12.01 -16.73
C LEU A 504 -9.97 -11.37 -18.10
N TYR A 505 -9.59 -10.08 -18.15
CA TYR A 505 -9.37 -9.37 -19.41
C TYR A 505 -8.17 -9.92 -20.18
N GLU A 506 -7.12 -10.36 -19.51
CA GLU A 506 -5.98 -11.01 -20.16
C GLU A 506 -6.41 -12.31 -20.84
N LYS A 507 -7.20 -13.16 -20.18
CA LYS A 507 -7.73 -14.39 -20.77
C LYS A 507 -8.63 -14.12 -21.97
N VAL A 508 -9.43 -13.06 -21.95
CA VAL A 508 -10.21 -12.63 -23.12
C VAL A 508 -9.30 -12.25 -24.30
N SER A 509 -8.23 -11.52 -24.03
CA SER A 509 -7.26 -11.11 -25.07
C SER A 509 -6.42 -12.27 -25.60
N THR A 510 -6.20 -13.33 -24.82
CA THR A 510 -5.22 -14.40 -25.13
C THR A 510 -5.85 -15.74 -25.47
N GLY A 511 -7.16 -15.84 -25.64
CA GLY A 511 -7.79 -17.03 -26.19
C GLY A 511 -8.73 -17.79 -25.23
N VAL A 512 -9.42 -17.09 -24.29
CA VAL A 512 -10.55 -17.69 -23.59
C VAL A 512 -11.71 -17.97 -24.56
N PHE A 513 -11.76 -17.23 -25.65
CA PHE A 513 -12.59 -17.51 -26.82
C PHE A 513 -11.74 -18.03 -27.96
N THR A 514 -12.16 -19.13 -28.59
CA THR A 514 -11.55 -19.67 -29.81
C THR A 514 -11.93 -18.83 -31.04
N SER A 515 -13.16 -18.29 -31.03
CA SER A 515 -13.68 -17.39 -32.07
C SER A 515 -13.25 -15.93 -31.82
N ASN A 516 -12.57 -15.34 -32.81
CA ASN A 516 -12.29 -13.91 -32.84
C ASN A 516 -13.57 -13.07 -32.83
N SER A 517 -14.64 -13.54 -33.50
CA SER A 517 -15.94 -12.86 -33.55
C SER A 517 -16.57 -12.77 -32.15
N ASN A 518 -16.52 -13.84 -31.36
CA ASN A 518 -17.02 -13.84 -29.98
C ASN A 518 -16.21 -12.90 -29.08
N ARG A 519 -14.89 -12.88 -29.23
CA ARG A 519 -14.03 -11.92 -28.51
C ARG A 519 -14.36 -10.48 -28.89
N ASP A 520 -14.51 -10.19 -30.17
CA ASP A 520 -14.80 -8.85 -30.64
C ASP A 520 -16.21 -8.40 -30.19
N THR A 521 -17.21 -9.30 -30.23
CA THR A 521 -18.54 -9.07 -29.67
C THR A 521 -18.51 -8.83 -28.17
N PHE A 522 -17.68 -9.58 -27.40
CA PHE A 522 -17.49 -9.34 -25.98
C PHE A 522 -17.07 -7.88 -25.71
N TYR A 523 -16.10 -7.36 -26.45
CA TYR A 523 -15.64 -5.98 -26.30
C TYR A 523 -16.65 -4.94 -26.86
N GLU A 524 -17.36 -5.25 -27.95
CA GLU A 524 -18.38 -4.39 -28.56
C GLU A 524 -19.52 -4.08 -27.60
N LEU A 525 -19.96 -5.06 -26.83
CA LEU A 525 -21.03 -4.93 -25.85
C LEU A 525 -20.64 -4.13 -24.60
N MET A 526 -19.37 -3.75 -24.44
CA MET A 526 -18.84 -3.00 -23.31
C MET A 526 -18.78 -1.49 -23.56
N LEU A 527 -18.49 -0.72 -22.47
CA LEU A 527 -18.26 0.71 -22.57
C LEU A 527 -16.94 1.01 -23.29
N ASN A 528 -17.01 1.82 -24.34
CA ASN A 528 -15.85 2.35 -25.05
C ASN A 528 -15.62 3.83 -24.65
N ARG A 529 -15.16 4.08 -23.42
CA ARG A 529 -14.87 5.43 -22.94
C ARG A 529 -13.42 5.79 -23.25
N ARG A 530 -13.17 6.60 -24.29
CA ARG A 530 -11.83 7.04 -24.70
C ARG A 530 -11.46 8.44 -24.19
N GLY A 531 -12.40 9.31 -23.88
CA GLY A 531 -12.23 10.74 -23.62
C GLY A 531 -10.86 11.15 -23.03
N ARG A 532 -10.61 10.95 -21.74
CA ARG A 532 -9.33 11.34 -21.11
C ARG A 532 -8.10 10.61 -21.71
N ILE A 533 -8.25 9.39 -22.23
CA ILE A 533 -7.15 8.71 -22.94
C ILE A 533 -6.76 9.51 -24.19
N LEU A 534 -7.73 10.00 -24.96
CA LEU A 534 -7.47 10.83 -26.14
C LEU A 534 -6.81 12.15 -25.76
N THR A 535 -7.21 12.77 -24.64
CA THR A 535 -6.55 13.96 -24.09
C THR A 535 -5.08 13.69 -23.76
N VAL A 536 -4.80 12.59 -23.05
CA VAL A 536 -3.41 12.19 -22.74
C VAL A 536 -2.60 11.92 -24.00
N ILE A 537 -3.21 11.35 -25.05
CA ILE A 537 -2.55 11.18 -26.35
C ILE A 537 -2.18 12.55 -26.95
N ASP A 538 -3.08 13.55 -26.90
CA ASP A 538 -2.79 14.90 -27.40
C ASP A 538 -1.66 15.57 -26.61
N GLU A 539 -1.74 15.50 -25.28
CA GLU A 539 -0.71 16.05 -24.40
C GLU A 539 0.68 15.46 -24.68
N GLU A 540 0.77 14.13 -24.82
CA GLU A 540 2.05 13.46 -25.06
C GLU A 540 2.52 13.63 -26.51
N ALA A 541 1.62 13.64 -27.49
CA ALA A 541 1.94 13.89 -28.89
C ALA A 541 2.48 15.32 -29.13
N SER A 542 1.88 16.32 -28.47
CA SER A 542 2.37 17.71 -28.48
C SER A 542 3.80 17.81 -27.93
N LYS A 543 4.08 17.15 -26.79
CA LYS A 543 5.44 17.09 -26.20
C LYS A 543 6.47 16.44 -27.14
N LEU A 544 6.02 15.55 -28.02
CA LEU A 544 6.86 14.84 -28.99
C LEU A 544 6.98 15.57 -30.34
N GLY A 545 6.22 16.64 -30.56
CA GLY A 545 6.18 17.38 -31.82
C GLY A 545 5.56 16.61 -32.97
N LEU A 546 4.59 15.70 -32.71
CA LEU A 546 3.95 14.90 -33.74
C LEU A 546 2.95 15.70 -34.55
N SER A 547 2.87 15.44 -35.89
CA SER A 547 1.91 16.09 -36.75
C SER A 547 0.46 15.70 -36.42
N THR A 548 -0.49 16.60 -36.70
CA THR A 548 -1.93 16.36 -36.52
C THR A 548 -2.41 15.09 -37.24
N ASN A 549 -1.89 14.82 -38.44
CA ASN A 549 -2.26 13.63 -39.20
C ASN A 549 -1.76 12.35 -38.55
N THR A 550 -0.54 12.35 -38.03
CA THR A 550 0.01 11.24 -37.23
C THR A 550 -0.84 10.96 -36.01
N VAL A 551 -1.19 12.00 -35.24
CA VAL A 551 -2.03 11.89 -34.05
C VAL A 551 -3.42 11.35 -34.39
N LYS A 552 -4.06 11.83 -35.47
CA LYS A 552 -5.36 11.35 -35.93
C LYS A 552 -5.29 9.86 -36.30
N SER A 553 -4.27 9.45 -37.06
CA SER A 553 -4.02 8.04 -37.39
C SER A 553 -3.78 7.17 -36.16
N PHE A 554 -3.00 7.64 -35.20
CA PHE A 554 -2.78 6.94 -33.92
C PHE A 554 -4.11 6.73 -33.18
N LYS A 555 -4.86 7.81 -32.97
CA LYS A 555 -6.14 7.78 -32.23
C LYS A 555 -7.18 6.85 -32.86
N SER A 556 -7.23 6.72 -34.18
CA SER A 556 -8.17 5.84 -34.89
C SER A 556 -7.93 4.35 -34.56
N LYS A 557 -6.70 3.99 -34.25
CA LYS A 557 -6.27 2.61 -33.94
C LYS A 557 -6.37 2.24 -32.45
N VAL A 558 -6.59 3.22 -31.56
CA VAL A 558 -6.76 2.96 -30.13
C VAL A 558 -8.14 2.38 -29.86
N LYS A 559 -8.19 1.20 -29.24
CA LYS A 559 -9.44 0.55 -28.81
C LYS A 559 -9.48 0.42 -27.29
N THR A 560 -10.65 0.57 -26.71
CA THR A 560 -10.86 0.38 -25.25
C THR A 560 -12.17 -0.34 -24.98
N ALA A 561 -12.18 -1.15 -23.95
CA ALA A 561 -13.40 -1.72 -23.40
C ALA A 561 -13.27 -1.77 -21.87
N GLY A 562 -14.35 -1.47 -21.16
CA GLY A 562 -14.30 -1.47 -19.71
C GLY A 562 -15.65 -1.47 -19.04
N LYS A 563 -15.65 -1.71 -17.74
CA LYS A 563 -16.81 -1.63 -16.86
C LYS A 563 -16.44 -0.85 -15.61
N GLY A 564 -17.29 0.09 -15.24
CA GLY A 564 -17.19 0.80 -13.96
C GLY A 564 -18.36 0.49 -13.06
N GLY A 565 -18.19 0.79 -11.78
CA GLY A 565 -19.19 0.68 -10.76
C GLY A 565 -19.02 1.72 -9.68
N SER A 566 -20.14 2.13 -9.07
CA SER A 566 -20.16 2.97 -7.89
C SER A 566 -21.30 2.56 -6.97
N PHE A 567 -21.11 2.81 -5.69
CA PHE A 567 -22.13 2.57 -4.67
C PHE A 567 -21.87 3.53 -3.50
N THR A 568 -22.95 4.04 -2.91
CA THR A 568 -22.88 4.80 -1.65
C THR A 568 -23.79 4.11 -0.66
N THR A 569 -23.28 3.79 0.52
CA THR A 569 -24.06 3.18 1.61
C THR A 569 -24.97 4.22 2.27
N GLY A 570 -25.98 3.75 3.02
CA GLY A 570 -26.89 4.64 3.77
C GLY A 570 -26.17 5.53 4.81
N ASN A 571 -24.99 5.11 5.30
CA ASN A 571 -24.12 5.90 6.17
C ASN A 571 -23.05 6.73 5.42
N GLY A 572 -23.22 6.92 4.11
CA GLY A 572 -22.39 7.82 3.29
C GLY A 572 -21.08 7.24 2.78
N LYS A 573 -20.69 6.01 3.16
CA LYS A 573 -19.45 5.40 2.62
C LYS A 573 -19.53 5.18 1.11
N LYS A 574 -18.54 5.67 0.39
CA LYS A 574 -18.45 5.65 -1.07
C LYS A 574 -17.54 4.52 -1.55
N TYR A 575 -17.97 3.86 -2.60
CA TYR A 575 -17.24 2.81 -3.33
C TYR A 575 -17.22 3.18 -4.80
N THR A 576 -16.08 3.11 -5.44
CA THR A 576 -15.95 3.31 -6.88
C THR A 576 -14.88 2.41 -7.48
N SER A 577 -15.17 1.89 -8.65
CA SER A 577 -14.32 0.90 -9.30
C SER A 577 -14.36 1.04 -10.81
N ILE A 578 -13.26 0.74 -11.47
CA ILE A 578 -13.20 0.51 -12.92
C ILE A 578 -12.24 -0.61 -13.24
N GLY A 579 -12.50 -1.30 -14.32
CA GLY A 579 -11.56 -2.22 -14.93
C GLY A 579 -11.82 -2.38 -16.42
N GLY A 580 -10.78 -2.82 -17.14
CA GLY A 580 -10.91 -2.95 -18.56
C GLY A 580 -9.63 -3.32 -19.30
N TRP A 581 -9.73 -3.17 -20.60
CA TRP A 581 -8.73 -3.47 -21.58
C TRP A 581 -8.51 -2.25 -22.50
N VAL A 582 -7.26 -2.06 -22.91
CA VAL A 582 -6.84 -1.03 -23.87
C VAL A 582 -5.87 -1.62 -24.88
N LYS A 583 -6.09 -1.33 -26.15
CA LYS A 583 -5.19 -1.66 -27.26
C LYS A 583 -4.53 -0.39 -27.76
N LEU A 584 -3.20 -0.36 -27.76
CA LEU A 584 -2.40 0.75 -28.29
C LEU A 584 -1.64 0.32 -29.55
N PRO A 585 -1.58 1.16 -30.60
CA PRO A 585 -0.78 0.90 -31.79
C PRO A 585 0.70 1.22 -31.56
N PHE A 586 1.57 0.45 -32.20
CA PHE A 586 3.03 0.66 -32.24
C PHE A 586 3.49 0.54 -33.68
N GLN A 587 4.19 1.54 -34.20
CA GLN A 587 4.77 1.51 -35.54
C GLN A 587 6.12 0.78 -35.52
N ASN A 588 6.31 -0.06 -36.54
CA ASN A 588 7.58 -0.76 -36.77
C ASN A 588 7.87 -0.69 -38.30
N GLY A 589 8.68 0.27 -38.69
CA GLY A 589 8.82 0.62 -40.11
C GLY A 589 7.48 1.01 -40.74
N ASN A 590 7.12 0.39 -41.86
CA ASN A 590 5.84 0.63 -42.55
C ASN A 590 4.64 -0.14 -41.94
N SER A 591 4.86 -1.01 -40.94
CA SER A 591 3.80 -1.79 -40.33
C SER A 591 3.36 -1.22 -38.98
N VAL A 592 2.09 -1.42 -38.65
CA VAL A 592 1.56 -1.07 -37.33
C VAL A 592 1.14 -2.34 -36.59
N THR A 593 1.80 -2.63 -35.51
CA THR A 593 1.44 -3.69 -34.58
C THR A 593 0.60 -3.13 -33.44
N THR A 594 0.02 -3.98 -32.61
CA THR A 594 -0.74 -3.53 -31.43
C THR A 594 -0.27 -4.24 -30.17
N ARG A 595 -0.39 -3.55 -29.03
CA ARG A 595 -0.17 -4.12 -27.70
C ARG A 595 -1.39 -3.90 -26.83
N ASP A 596 -1.75 -4.94 -26.14
CA ASP A 596 -2.91 -4.96 -25.27
C ASP A 596 -2.48 -4.78 -23.81
N TYR A 597 -3.26 -4.01 -23.08
CA TYR A 597 -3.07 -3.75 -21.65
C TYR A 597 -4.38 -4.00 -20.89
N VAL A 598 -4.28 -4.55 -19.71
CA VAL A 598 -5.40 -4.73 -18.78
C VAL A 598 -5.16 -3.88 -17.54
N PHE A 599 -6.22 -3.25 -17.05
CA PHE A 599 -6.15 -2.33 -15.92
C PHE A 599 -7.30 -2.49 -14.95
N GLY A 600 -7.09 -2.03 -13.72
CA GLY A 600 -8.12 -1.87 -12.70
C GLY A 600 -7.73 -0.80 -11.69
N LEU A 601 -8.73 -0.07 -11.19
CA LEU A 601 -8.61 0.94 -10.14
C LEU A 601 -9.84 0.83 -9.25
N PHE A 602 -9.64 0.63 -7.94
CA PHE A 602 -10.71 0.50 -6.95
C PHE A 602 -10.48 1.42 -5.76
N ILE A 603 -11.57 1.95 -5.23
CA ILE A 603 -11.63 2.73 -3.99
C ILE A 603 -12.81 2.20 -3.19
N ASP A 604 -12.54 1.75 -1.97
CA ASP A 604 -13.53 1.22 -1.04
C ASP A 604 -13.60 2.06 0.24
N LYS A 605 -14.81 2.15 0.80
CA LYS A 605 -15.08 2.69 2.14
C LYS A 605 -14.59 4.13 2.33
N ALA A 606 -14.62 4.95 1.26
CA ALA A 606 -14.24 6.36 1.37
C ALA A 606 -15.36 7.18 2.02
N ASP A 607 -15.02 8.05 2.95
CA ASP A 607 -15.89 9.13 3.39
C ASP A 607 -15.88 10.25 2.37
N THR A 608 -14.68 10.55 1.86
CA THR A 608 -14.45 11.62 0.91
C THR A 608 -13.80 11.11 -0.37
N ILE A 609 -14.35 11.55 -1.50
CA ILE A 609 -13.69 11.55 -2.81
C ILE A 609 -13.77 12.99 -3.28
N ASN A 610 -12.62 13.63 -3.55
CA ASN A 610 -12.56 15.03 -3.93
C ASN A 610 -13.39 15.31 -5.19
N ASP A 611 -14.08 16.45 -5.18
CA ASP A 611 -14.82 16.94 -6.33
C ASP A 611 -13.89 17.09 -7.53
N GLY A 612 -14.36 16.65 -8.70
CA GLY A 612 -13.56 16.64 -9.92
C GLY A 612 -12.61 15.43 -10.07
N PHE A 613 -12.38 14.65 -9.01
CA PHE A 613 -11.63 13.40 -9.17
C PHE A 613 -12.45 12.36 -9.93
N GLY A 614 -12.01 12.05 -11.14
CA GLY A 614 -12.61 11.00 -11.97
C GLY A 614 -11.73 9.75 -12.02
N ILE A 615 -12.22 8.62 -11.52
CA ILE A 615 -11.48 7.34 -11.59
C ILE A 615 -11.15 6.93 -13.05
N TRP A 616 -11.97 7.35 -14.03
CA TRP A 616 -11.68 7.18 -15.46
C TRP A 616 -10.53 8.05 -15.94
N SER A 617 -10.33 9.23 -15.33
CA SER A 617 -9.16 10.08 -15.59
C SER A 617 -7.91 9.47 -15.00
N ALA A 618 -7.98 8.94 -13.77
CA ALA A 618 -6.89 8.20 -13.14
C ALA A 618 -6.40 7.01 -13.98
N ARG A 619 -7.31 6.32 -14.69
CA ARG A 619 -6.94 5.28 -15.66
C ARG A 619 -6.07 5.81 -16.79
N ALA A 620 -6.38 6.98 -17.33
CA ALA A 620 -5.59 7.56 -18.42
C ALA A 620 -4.18 7.92 -17.95
N GLU A 621 -4.05 8.44 -16.72
CA GLU A 621 -2.74 8.70 -16.11
C GLU A 621 -1.96 7.40 -15.84
N LEU A 622 -2.64 6.32 -15.46
CA LEU A 622 -2.04 5.00 -15.31
C LEU A 622 -1.44 4.47 -16.63
N LEU A 623 -2.03 4.84 -17.76
CA LEU A 623 -1.61 4.43 -19.11
C LEU A 623 -0.64 5.42 -19.77
N ARG A 624 -0.42 6.61 -19.23
CA ARG A 624 0.34 7.72 -19.84
C ARG A 624 1.70 7.28 -20.37
N ASP A 625 2.47 6.56 -19.57
CA ASP A 625 3.83 6.13 -19.96
C ASP A 625 3.81 5.15 -21.15
N GLU A 626 2.83 4.26 -21.21
CA GLU A 626 2.66 3.30 -22.30
C GLU A 626 2.12 3.99 -23.57
N ILE A 627 1.25 5.00 -23.42
CA ILE A 627 0.80 5.88 -24.52
C ILE A 627 1.99 6.62 -25.11
N ARG A 628 2.84 7.23 -24.27
CA ARG A 628 4.04 7.93 -24.73
C ARG A 628 5.01 7.00 -25.46
N LYS A 629 5.26 5.80 -24.92
CA LYS A 629 6.10 4.78 -25.58
C LYS A 629 5.55 4.37 -26.93
N ALA A 630 4.24 4.26 -27.05
CA ALA A 630 3.58 3.97 -28.32
C ALA A 630 3.72 5.13 -29.31
N LEU A 631 3.47 6.38 -28.88
CA LEU A 631 3.61 7.58 -29.71
C LEU A 631 5.05 7.80 -30.21
N VAL A 632 6.06 7.51 -29.40
CA VAL A 632 7.48 7.59 -29.81
C VAL A 632 7.76 6.73 -31.05
N THR A 633 7.05 5.62 -31.25
CA THR A 633 7.23 4.76 -32.44
C THR A 633 6.64 5.37 -33.70
N PHE A 634 5.86 6.44 -33.62
CA PHE A 634 5.28 7.19 -34.74
C PHE A 634 6.06 8.48 -35.05
N LYS A 635 7.14 8.76 -34.33
CA LYS A 635 8.06 9.85 -34.55
C LYS A 635 9.04 9.49 -35.68
#